data_692dacca44f38023f42cff0465dcc759
#
_entry.id   692dacca44f38023f42cff0465dcc759
#
_cell.length_a   1.000
_cell.length_b   1.000
_cell.length_c   1.000
_cell.angle_alpha   90.00
_cell.angle_beta   90.00
_cell.angle_gamma   90.00
#
_symmetry.space_group_name_H-M   'P 1'
#
loop_
_entity.id
_entity.type
_entity.pdbx_description
1 polymer ?
#
loop_
_entity_poly.entity_id
_entity_poly.type
_entity_poly.pdbx_seq_one_letter_code
_entity_poly.pdbx_strand_id
1 'polypeptide(L)'
;MLLLAAAGWWVDAPYVLAVPVAALLAYWAFARLDLYMGVVLALVPLSINLGELGLTSVGWYMPTEPMLFALLLLSCARWLSGKRLDRTLWKHPVTWVILAGFVWMGLTILPSSHPVVSLKAWISRAWFMVAFYFLLAAWFEHSPKAQTRFLALLLVPICVVVTYTIVRHAGHGFGKGAGHWVMKPFFKDHTSYGAVLAMLLPPAIAMVWRKHKTALARVLWGLGVVWLSVGTVLSYTRAAWVSLAAVGALWAVMKLGVRLKPLLAASVVALGGLALSWDALVVQLERNNQDSSDNFTQHIESISNVSTDDSNLERLNRWSCALAMFEERPFWGWGPGTYQFEYAPFQTSTLRTRISTNNADLGNAHSEYLGPLAEQGILGLLAVLGLLAATLH
;
A
#
# COMPACT_ATOMS: atom_id res chain seq x y z
N MET A 1 13.24 -2.47 35.10
CA MET A 1 12.18 -1.55 34.63
C MET A 1 12.02 -0.33 35.53
N LEU A 2 11.65 -0.46 36.82
CA LEU A 2 11.47 0.66 37.74
C LEU A 2 12.71 1.53 37.91
N LEU A 3 13.91 0.95 38.03
CA LEU A 3 15.18 1.69 38.16
C LEU A 3 15.53 2.49 36.90
N LEU A 4 15.23 1.95 35.71
CA LEU A 4 15.44 2.67 34.44
C LEU A 4 14.42 3.78 34.24
N ALA A 5 13.17 3.58 34.71
CA ALA A 5 12.16 4.62 34.73
C ALA A 5 12.54 5.78 35.65
N ALA A 6 13.03 5.46 36.86
CA ALA A 6 13.51 6.44 37.80
C ALA A 6 14.76 7.21 37.28
N ALA A 7 15.69 6.49 36.65
CA ALA A 7 16.87 7.10 36.02
C ALA A 7 16.49 8.02 34.85
N GLY A 8 15.54 7.60 33.97
CA GLY A 8 15.06 8.42 32.86
C GLY A 8 14.34 9.69 33.31
N TRP A 9 13.59 9.61 34.42
CA TRP A 9 12.94 10.78 35.04
C TRP A 9 13.96 11.75 35.66
N TRP A 10 15.01 11.19 36.28
CA TRP A 10 16.03 11.99 37.00
C TRP A 10 17.00 12.72 36.04
N VAL A 11 17.19 12.18 34.83
CA VAL A 11 18.12 12.74 33.81
C VAL A 11 17.37 13.54 32.73
N ASP A 12 16.05 13.74 32.88
CA ASP A 12 15.19 14.39 31.86
C ASP A 12 15.29 13.73 30.50
N ALA A 13 15.51 12.42 30.48
CA ALA A 13 15.78 11.64 29.30
C ALA A 13 14.71 10.51 29.10
N PRO A 14 13.47 10.85 28.70
CA PRO A 14 12.37 9.88 28.58
C PRO A 14 12.67 8.74 27.57
N TYR A 15 13.61 8.93 26.64
CA TYR A 15 14.07 7.91 25.71
C TYR A 15 14.76 6.71 26.39
N VAL A 16 15.25 6.87 27.64
CA VAL A 16 15.81 5.75 28.44
C VAL A 16 14.75 4.68 28.69
N LEU A 17 13.47 5.04 28.75
CA LEU A 17 12.36 4.07 28.86
C LEU A 17 12.20 3.20 27.60
N ALA A 18 12.70 3.63 26.46
CA ALA A 18 12.68 2.82 25.25
C ALA A 18 13.72 1.68 25.25
N VAL A 19 14.78 1.78 26.08
CA VAL A 19 15.86 0.79 26.13
C VAL A 19 15.38 -0.62 26.51
N PRO A 20 14.56 -0.83 27.57
CA PRO A 20 14.03 -2.16 27.89
C PRO A 20 13.12 -2.73 26.79
N VAL A 21 12.32 -1.87 26.15
CA VAL A 21 11.47 -2.28 25.05
C VAL A 21 12.32 -2.70 23.85
N ALA A 22 13.33 -1.92 23.50
CA ALA A 22 14.27 -2.24 22.43
C ALA A 22 15.04 -3.55 22.73
N ALA A 23 15.49 -3.77 23.97
CA ALA A 23 16.16 -4.98 24.39
C ALA A 23 15.22 -6.22 24.29
N LEU A 24 13.96 -6.08 24.70
CA LEU A 24 12.95 -7.14 24.57
C LEU A 24 12.67 -7.47 23.09
N LEU A 25 12.52 -6.44 22.26
CA LEU A 25 12.32 -6.62 20.83
C LEU A 25 13.54 -7.29 20.18
N ALA A 26 14.75 -6.88 20.54
CA ALA A 26 15.97 -7.53 20.07
C ALA A 26 16.02 -9.00 20.51
N TYR A 27 15.70 -9.30 21.76
CA TYR A 27 15.62 -10.68 22.24
C TYR A 27 14.62 -11.50 21.45
N TRP A 28 13.39 -10.99 21.22
CA TRP A 28 12.40 -11.70 20.42
C TRP A 28 12.82 -11.87 18.96
N ALA A 29 13.49 -10.89 18.38
CA ALA A 29 14.00 -11.00 17.02
C ALA A 29 14.98 -12.19 16.85
N PHE A 30 15.79 -12.48 17.88
CA PHE A 30 16.73 -13.61 17.88
C PHE A 30 16.08 -14.93 18.30
N ALA A 31 15.34 -14.94 19.41
CA ALA A 31 14.85 -16.14 20.07
C ALA A 31 13.43 -16.55 19.61
N ARG A 32 12.58 -15.60 19.29
CA ARG A 32 11.15 -15.80 19.02
C ARG A 32 10.69 -14.91 17.84
N LEU A 33 11.22 -15.22 16.67
CA LEU A 33 10.92 -14.47 15.43
C LEU A 33 9.41 -14.39 15.13
N ASP A 34 8.65 -15.43 15.51
CA ASP A 34 7.19 -15.48 15.41
C ASP A 34 6.51 -14.36 16.23
N LEU A 35 6.97 -14.10 17.45
CA LEU A 35 6.47 -13.01 18.29
C LEU A 35 6.88 -11.66 17.75
N TYR A 36 8.14 -11.51 17.32
CA TYR A 36 8.61 -10.27 16.74
C TYR A 36 7.80 -9.88 15.48
N MET A 37 7.59 -10.84 14.57
CA MET A 37 6.74 -10.64 13.39
C MET A 37 5.31 -10.27 13.78
N GLY A 38 4.75 -10.92 14.81
CA GLY A 38 3.43 -10.57 15.34
C GLY A 38 3.34 -9.13 15.83
N VAL A 39 4.37 -8.65 16.54
CA VAL A 39 4.45 -7.25 17.00
C VAL A 39 4.58 -6.29 15.83
N VAL A 40 5.44 -6.59 14.84
CA VAL A 40 5.56 -5.78 13.62
C VAL A 40 4.21 -5.64 12.93
N LEU A 41 3.50 -6.74 12.70
CA LEU A 41 2.18 -6.74 12.06
C LEU A 41 1.15 -5.91 12.84
N ALA A 42 1.14 -6.03 14.17
CA ALA A 42 0.22 -5.26 15.02
C ALA A 42 0.55 -3.75 15.01
N LEU A 43 1.81 -3.39 14.85
CA LEU A 43 2.25 -2.00 14.84
C LEU A 43 2.17 -1.33 13.46
N VAL A 44 2.06 -2.10 12.36
CA VAL A 44 1.92 -1.53 11.01
C VAL A 44 0.80 -0.49 10.92
N PRO A 45 -0.45 -0.77 11.33
CA PRO A 45 -1.52 0.23 11.27
C PRO A 45 -1.37 1.39 12.27
N LEU A 46 -0.57 1.20 13.32
CA LEU A 46 -0.34 2.19 14.39
C LEU A 46 0.91 3.03 14.17
N SER A 47 1.62 2.81 13.07
CA SER A 47 2.84 3.58 12.75
C SER A 47 2.54 5.01 12.40
N ILE A 48 3.40 5.91 12.87
CA ILE A 48 3.26 7.35 12.72
C ILE A 48 4.45 7.88 11.91
N ASN A 49 4.19 8.69 10.92
CA ASN A 49 5.23 9.35 10.14
C ASN A 49 5.78 10.58 10.89
N LEU A 50 7.02 10.51 11.34
CA LEU A 50 7.66 11.60 12.09
C LEU A 50 7.88 12.85 11.23
N GLY A 51 8.07 12.71 9.92
CA GLY A 51 8.20 13.83 9.00
C GLY A 51 6.91 14.64 8.90
N GLU A 52 5.75 13.98 8.89
CA GLU A 52 4.44 14.67 8.87
C GLU A 52 4.12 15.38 10.19
N LEU A 53 4.75 14.98 11.29
CA LEU A 53 4.68 15.67 12.58
C LEU A 53 5.69 16.81 12.70
N GLY A 54 6.54 17.04 11.69
CA GLY A 54 7.59 18.05 11.72
C GLY A 54 8.76 17.72 12.67
N LEU A 55 8.85 16.48 13.17
CA LEU A 55 9.89 16.06 14.11
C LEU A 55 11.21 15.68 13.42
N THR A 56 11.17 15.38 12.13
CA THR A 56 12.34 15.01 11.32
C THR A 56 12.19 15.55 9.90
N SER A 57 13.33 15.85 9.24
CA SER A 57 13.35 16.23 7.82
C SER A 57 13.07 15.08 6.86
N VAL A 58 13.16 13.84 7.34
CA VAL A 58 12.92 12.63 6.56
C VAL A 58 11.66 11.93 7.09
N GLY A 59 10.76 11.52 6.20
CA GLY A 59 9.58 10.73 6.58
C GLY A 59 10.00 9.34 7.05
N TRP A 60 9.86 9.08 8.35
CA TRP A 60 10.10 7.77 8.98
C TRP A 60 8.82 7.30 9.65
N TYR A 61 8.39 6.08 9.34
CA TYR A 61 7.25 5.44 10.00
C TYR A 61 7.71 4.69 11.25
N MET A 62 7.53 5.33 12.40
CA MET A 62 7.89 4.74 13.70
C MET A 62 6.71 4.01 14.33
N PRO A 63 6.93 2.82 14.92
CA PRO A 63 8.23 2.12 15.07
C PRO A 63 8.51 1.10 13.95
N THR A 64 7.66 0.95 12.94
CA THR A 64 7.71 -0.20 12.03
C THR A 64 8.88 -0.20 11.06
N GLU A 65 9.29 0.94 10.48
CA GLU A 65 10.44 0.94 9.55
C GLU A 65 11.74 0.47 10.22
N PRO A 66 12.15 0.98 11.40
CA PRO A 66 13.30 0.42 12.09
C PRO A 66 13.18 -1.08 12.42
N MET A 67 11.97 -1.53 12.75
CA MET A 67 11.73 -2.94 13.04
C MET A 67 11.85 -3.82 11.77
N LEU A 68 11.36 -3.35 10.63
CA LEU A 68 11.50 -4.03 9.35
C LEU A 68 12.97 -4.05 8.88
N PHE A 69 13.70 -2.97 9.09
CA PHE A 69 15.13 -2.93 8.81
C PHE A 69 15.91 -3.92 9.69
N ALA A 70 15.57 -4.00 10.98
CA ALA A 70 16.14 -5.00 11.89
C ALA A 70 15.83 -6.43 11.43
N LEU A 71 14.60 -6.71 10.95
CA LEU A 71 14.25 -8.01 10.34
C LEU A 71 15.10 -8.35 9.12
N LEU A 72 15.36 -7.37 8.26
CA LEU A 72 16.24 -7.56 7.10
C LEU A 72 17.64 -7.95 7.55
N LEU A 73 18.25 -7.20 8.46
CA LEU A 73 19.60 -7.47 8.96
C LEU A 73 19.71 -8.84 9.64
N LEU A 74 18.73 -9.18 10.50
CA LEU A 74 18.66 -10.48 11.17
C LEU A 74 18.49 -11.64 10.19
N SER A 75 17.65 -11.45 9.17
CA SER A 75 17.47 -12.47 8.14
C SER A 75 18.74 -12.70 7.34
N CYS A 76 19.46 -11.64 7.00
CA CYS A 76 20.77 -11.73 6.37
C CYS A 76 21.79 -12.46 7.28
N ALA A 77 21.87 -12.09 8.57
CA ALA A 77 22.76 -12.74 9.52
C ALA A 77 22.43 -14.23 9.71
N ARG A 78 21.15 -14.60 9.79
CA ARG A 78 20.72 -16.00 9.87
C ARG A 78 21.07 -16.78 8.61
N TRP A 79 20.92 -16.17 7.44
CA TRP A 79 21.27 -16.78 6.17
C TRP A 79 22.80 -17.01 6.06
N LEU A 80 23.62 -16.03 6.42
CA LEU A 80 25.06 -16.13 6.49
C LEU A 80 25.52 -17.18 7.50
N SER A 81 24.78 -17.41 8.60
CA SER A 81 25.02 -18.47 9.59
C SER A 81 24.55 -19.85 9.13
N GLY A 82 24.21 -20.03 7.86
CA GLY A 82 23.78 -21.30 7.27
C GLY A 82 22.35 -21.73 7.52
N LYS A 83 21.52 -20.89 8.18
CA LYS A 83 20.09 -21.14 8.32
C LYS A 83 19.41 -20.75 7.00
N ARG A 84 19.04 -21.75 6.23
CA ARG A 84 18.44 -21.57 4.90
C ARG A 84 16.96 -21.22 5.01
N LEU A 85 16.47 -20.43 4.08
CA LEU A 85 15.03 -20.25 3.81
C LEU A 85 14.44 -21.60 3.37
N ASP A 86 13.14 -21.76 3.56
CA ASP A 86 12.44 -22.99 3.20
C ASP A 86 12.63 -23.32 1.71
N ARG A 87 12.93 -24.61 1.43
CA ARG A 87 13.16 -25.07 0.05
C ARG A 87 11.91 -24.96 -0.82
N THR A 88 10.73 -24.97 -0.24
CA THR A 88 9.45 -24.87 -0.95
C THR A 88 9.29 -23.50 -1.62
N LEU A 89 9.71 -22.42 -0.93
CA LEU A 89 9.68 -21.07 -1.47
C LEU A 89 10.51 -20.92 -2.75
N TRP A 90 11.66 -21.59 -2.81
CA TRP A 90 12.54 -21.56 -3.99
C TRP A 90 11.98 -22.30 -5.21
N LYS A 91 10.98 -23.15 -5.02
CA LYS A 91 10.29 -23.85 -6.12
C LYS A 91 9.15 -23.03 -6.70
N HIS A 92 8.67 -22.02 -5.98
CA HIS A 92 7.52 -21.24 -6.41
C HIS A 92 7.89 -20.18 -7.47
N PRO A 93 7.17 -20.09 -8.60
CA PRO A 93 7.50 -19.15 -9.68
C PRO A 93 7.46 -17.68 -9.22
N VAL A 94 6.56 -17.32 -8.31
CA VAL A 94 6.45 -15.99 -7.70
C VAL A 94 7.78 -15.55 -7.08
N THR A 95 8.52 -16.46 -6.42
CA THR A 95 9.82 -16.15 -5.81
C THR A 95 10.81 -15.64 -6.86
N TRP A 96 10.89 -16.34 -7.98
CA TRP A 96 11.84 -15.97 -9.04
C TRP A 96 11.48 -14.67 -9.74
N VAL A 97 10.20 -14.41 -9.94
CA VAL A 97 9.74 -13.14 -10.51
C VAL A 97 10.03 -11.97 -9.56
N ILE A 98 9.76 -12.14 -8.25
CA ILE A 98 10.08 -11.13 -7.24
C ILE A 98 11.59 -10.85 -7.22
N LEU A 99 12.42 -11.90 -7.22
CA LEU A 99 13.88 -11.75 -7.20
C LEU A 99 14.41 -11.13 -8.49
N ALA A 100 13.91 -11.54 -9.64
CA ALA A 100 14.29 -10.95 -10.92
C ALA A 100 13.93 -9.45 -10.98
N GLY A 101 12.72 -9.08 -10.56
CA GLY A 101 12.29 -7.68 -10.45
C GLY A 101 13.13 -6.88 -9.45
N PHE A 102 13.50 -7.50 -8.31
CA PHE A 102 14.36 -6.87 -7.31
C PHE A 102 15.78 -6.63 -7.81
N VAL A 103 16.35 -7.60 -8.51
CA VAL A 103 17.68 -7.47 -9.15
C VAL A 103 17.63 -6.39 -10.25
N TRP A 104 16.60 -6.41 -11.09
CA TRP A 104 16.41 -5.39 -12.12
C TRP A 104 16.30 -3.98 -11.52
N MET A 105 15.45 -3.83 -10.48
CA MET A 105 15.33 -2.58 -9.73
C MET A 105 16.70 -2.10 -9.20
N GLY A 106 17.55 -3.01 -8.74
CA GLY A 106 18.93 -2.70 -8.30
C GLY A 106 19.82 -2.23 -9.43
N LEU A 107 19.72 -2.84 -10.62
CA LEU A 107 20.50 -2.44 -11.80
C LEU A 107 20.10 -1.04 -12.29
N THR A 108 18.83 -0.68 -12.21
CA THR A 108 18.32 0.64 -12.62
C THR A 108 18.75 1.79 -11.69
N ILE A 109 19.39 1.50 -10.56
CA ILE A 109 20.02 2.52 -9.70
C ILE A 109 21.22 3.18 -10.41
N LEU A 110 21.97 2.39 -11.21
CA LEU A 110 23.21 2.87 -11.85
C LEU A 110 22.99 4.07 -12.81
N PRO A 111 21.98 4.02 -13.72
CA PRO A 111 21.66 5.15 -14.59
C PRO A 111 20.61 6.11 -13.99
N SER A 112 20.28 5.98 -12.71
CA SER A 112 19.25 6.82 -12.07
C SER A 112 19.63 8.29 -12.04
N SER A 113 18.64 9.16 -12.27
CA SER A 113 18.78 10.62 -12.08
C SER A 113 19.03 11.00 -10.61
N HIS A 114 18.51 10.19 -9.66
CA HIS A 114 18.68 10.39 -8.21
C HIS A 114 19.15 9.10 -7.51
N PRO A 115 20.45 8.71 -7.60
CA PRO A 115 20.93 7.41 -7.13
C PRO A 115 20.65 7.14 -5.63
N VAL A 116 20.74 8.17 -4.79
CA VAL A 116 20.48 8.03 -3.33
C VAL A 116 19.01 7.72 -3.05
N VAL A 117 18.10 8.36 -3.78
CA VAL A 117 16.65 8.09 -3.69
C VAL A 117 16.36 6.66 -4.15
N SER A 118 16.94 6.27 -5.27
CA SER A 118 16.77 4.92 -5.82
C SER A 118 17.34 3.84 -4.93
N LEU A 119 18.50 4.08 -4.31
CA LEU A 119 19.08 3.17 -3.32
C LEU A 119 18.15 3.00 -2.09
N LYS A 120 17.61 4.11 -1.57
CA LYS A 120 16.65 4.08 -0.46
C LYS A 120 15.40 3.27 -0.84
N ALA A 121 14.85 3.49 -2.02
CA ALA A 121 13.69 2.76 -2.53
C ALA A 121 13.98 1.25 -2.66
N TRP A 122 15.16 0.88 -3.14
CA TRP A 122 15.60 -0.51 -3.29
C TRP A 122 15.78 -1.20 -1.93
N ILE A 123 16.42 -0.55 -0.96
CA ILE A 123 16.56 -1.07 0.41
C ILE A 123 15.18 -1.23 1.06
N SER A 124 14.28 -0.26 0.87
CA SER A 124 12.90 -0.38 1.35
C SER A 124 12.18 -1.59 0.75
N ARG A 125 12.34 -1.84 -0.53
CA ARG A 125 11.80 -3.04 -1.18
C ARG A 125 12.38 -4.32 -0.58
N ALA A 126 13.67 -4.34 -0.21
CA ALA A 126 14.33 -5.50 0.40
C ALA A 126 13.67 -5.89 1.74
N TRP A 127 13.47 -4.94 2.66
CA TRP A 127 12.86 -5.29 3.94
C TRP A 127 11.38 -5.69 3.83
N PHE A 128 10.61 -5.09 2.91
CA PHE A 128 9.24 -5.54 2.63
C PHE A 128 9.20 -6.95 2.05
N MET A 129 10.08 -7.26 1.12
CA MET A 129 10.21 -8.59 0.52
C MET A 129 10.60 -9.63 1.58
N VAL A 130 11.56 -9.34 2.43
CA VAL A 130 11.96 -10.25 3.50
C VAL A 130 10.84 -10.46 4.51
N ALA A 131 10.22 -9.40 5.01
CA ALA A 131 9.19 -9.48 6.05
C ALA A 131 7.89 -10.09 5.52
N PHE A 132 7.35 -9.54 4.43
CA PHE A 132 5.97 -9.83 3.99
C PHE A 132 5.88 -10.89 2.90
N TYR A 133 7.00 -11.34 2.35
CA TYR A 133 7.02 -12.50 1.46
C TYR A 133 7.74 -13.68 2.13
N PHE A 134 9.05 -13.62 2.34
CA PHE A 134 9.80 -14.78 2.82
C PHE A 134 9.43 -15.24 4.23
N LEU A 135 9.40 -14.34 5.20
CA LEU A 135 9.10 -14.70 6.60
C LEU A 135 7.61 -15.00 6.80
N LEU A 136 6.73 -14.23 6.15
CA LEU A 136 5.29 -14.44 6.27
C LEU A 136 4.84 -15.73 5.59
N ALA A 137 5.37 -16.07 4.41
CA ALA A 137 5.08 -17.33 3.73
C ALA A 137 5.56 -18.52 4.55
N ALA A 138 6.80 -18.47 5.09
CA ALA A 138 7.31 -19.49 6.00
C ALA A 138 6.41 -19.64 7.24
N TRP A 139 5.92 -18.53 7.82
CA TRP A 139 5.01 -18.60 8.95
C TRP A 139 3.68 -19.25 8.60
N PHE A 140 3.13 -18.97 7.43
CA PHE A 140 1.87 -19.55 6.94
C PHE A 140 2.01 -21.06 6.70
N GLU A 141 3.15 -21.51 6.19
CA GLU A 141 3.43 -22.92 5.94
C GLU A 141 3.54 -23.73 7.23
N HIS A 142 4.24 -23.19 8.23
CA HIS A 142 4.51 -23.90 9.48
C HIS A 142 3.39 -23.81 10.53
N SER A 143 2.35 -23.00 10.31
CA SER A 143 1.28 -22.82 11.30
C SER A 143 -0.11 -22.79 10.67
N PRO A 144 -0.96 -23.80 10.93
CA PRO A 144 -2.34 -23.85 10.39
C PRO A 144 -3.23 -22.66 10.81
N LYS A 145 -2.83 -21.98 11.89
CA LYS A 145 -3.56 -20.80 12.41
C LYS A 145 -2.92 -19.48 12.03
N ALA A 146 -1.80 -19.49 11.29
CA ALA A 146 -1.05 -18.28 10.99
C ALA A 146 -1.89 -17.24 10.22
N GLN A 147 -2.66 -17.67 9.20
CA GLN A 147 -3.54 -16.77 8.44
C GLN A 147 -4.57 -16.06 9.33
N THR A 148 -5.20 -16.80 10.25
CA THR A 148 -6.17 -16.21 11.19
C THR A 148 -5.50 -15.24 12.15
N ARG A 149 -4.31 -15.59 12.65
CA ARG A 149 -3.51 -14.72 13.53
C ARG A 149 -3.04 -13.47 12.79
N PHE A 150 -2.56 -13.62 11.57
CA PHE A 150 -2.16 -12.51 10.70
C PHE A 150 -3.30 -11.50 10.53
N LEU A 151 -4.49 -11.98 10.13
CA LEU A 151 -5.64 -11.10 9.96
C LEU A 151 -6.07 -10.45 11.28
N ALA A 152 -6.05 -11.19 12.40
CA ALA A 152 -6.41 -10.62 13.70
C ALA A 152 -5.41 -9.55 14.17
N LEU A 153 -4.09 -9.79 13.94
CA LEU A 153 -3.02 -8.84 14.29
C LEU A 153 -3.08 -7.55 13.46
N LEU A 154 -3.68 -7.56 12.28
CA LEU A 154 -3.95 -6.37 11.50
C LEU A 154 -5.31 -5.74 11.85
N LEU A 155 -6.35 -6.57 12.01
CA LEU A 155 -7.71 -6.09 12.23
C LEU A 155 -7.87 -5.33 13.55
N VAL A 156 -7.32 -5.86 14.64
CA VAL A 156 -7.48 -5.23 15.97
C VAL A 156 -6.89 -3.83 16.01
N PRO A 157 -5.61 -3.61 15.61
CA PRO A 157 -5.04 -2.27 15.59
C PRO A 157 -5.72 -1.33 14.57
N ILE A 158 -6.12 -1.82 13.40
CA ILE A 158 -6.83 -0.98 12.44
C ILE A 158 -8.20 -0.55 12.97
N CYS A 159 -8.91 -1.40 13.74
CA CYS A 159 -10.13 -0.99 14.41
C CYS A 159 -9.88 0.14 15.45
N VAL A 160 -8.73 0.14 16.12
CA VAL A 160 -8.32 1.25 17.00
C VAL A 160 -8.16 2.54 16.18
N VAL A 161 -7.47 2.47 15.05
CA VAL A 161 -7.29 3.65 14.16
C VAL A 161 -8.63 4.11 13.58
N VAL A 162 -9.51 3.19 13.19
CA VAL A 162 -10.87 3.53 12.72
C VAL A 162 -11.65 4.24 13.82
N THR A 163 -11.60 3.74 15.07
CA THR A 163 -12.25 4.38 16.22
C THR A 163 -11.73 5.80 16.43
N TYR A 164 -10.39 5.97 16.45
CA TYR A 164 -9.76 7.28 16.56
C TYR A 164 -10.24 8.23 15.45
N THR A 165 -10.26 7.75 14.21
CA THR A 165 -10.69 8.52 13.04
C THR A 165 -12.14 8.94 13.15
N ILE A 166 -13.05 8.01 13.55
CA ILE A 166 -14.49 8.28 13.71
C ILE A 166 -14.72 9.32 14.82
N VAL A 167 -14.06 9.18 15.97
CA VAL A 167 -14.20 10.13 17.09
C VAL A 167 -13.77 11.53 16.68
N ARG A 168 -12.63 11.66 15.99
CA ARG A 168 -12.19 12.96 15.45
C ARG A 168 -13.16 13.51 14.40
N HIS A 169 -13.66 12.65 13.51
CA HIS A 169 -14.58 13.04 12.46
C HIS A 169 -15.93 13.53 13.02
N ALA A 170 -16.41 12.88 14.10
CA ALA A 170 -17.62 13.31 14.82
C ALA A 170 -17.47 14.75 15.36
N GLY A 171 -16.29 15.10 15.91
CA GLY A 171 -15.99 16.46 16.37
C GLY A 171 -16.04 17.53 15.25
N HIS A 172 -16.02 17.12 13.98
CA HIS A 172 -16.13 17.97 12.81
C HIS A 172 -17.45 17.74 12.02
N GLY A 173 -18.49 17.18 12.67
CA GLY A 173 -19.82 16.98 12.08
C GLY A 173 -19.83 16.02 10.88
N PHE A 174 -18.87 15.09 10.78
CA PHE A 174 -18.72 14.15 9.66
C PHE A 174 -18.62 14.81 8.28
N GLY A 175 -18.16 16.05 8.22
CA GLY A 175 -18.01 16.79 6.96
C GLY A 175 -16.95 16.17 6.04
N LYS A 176 -17.19 16.17 4.72
CA LYS A 176 -16.28 15.63 3.69
C LYS A 176 -14.86 16.21 3.77
N GLY A 177 -14.75 17.53 3.97
CA GLY A 177 -13.46 18.20 4.09
C GLY A 177 -12.62 17.69 5.26
N ALA A 178 -13.24 17.42 6.42
CA ALA A 178 -12.57 16.80 7.56
C ALA A 178 -12.19 15.36 7.27
N GLY A 179 -13.04 14.63 6.53
CA GLY A 179 -12.79 13.25 6.11
C GLY A 179 -11.45 13.04 5.37
N HIS A 180 -10.86 14.10 4.78
CA HIS A 180 -9.60 14.00 4.05
C HIS A 180 -8.35 13.96 4.95
N TRP A 181 -8.43 14.34 6.25
CA TRP A 181 -7.27 14.47 7.12
C TRP A 181 -7.43 13.89 8.53
N VAL A 182 -8.65 13.55 8.98
CA VAL A 182 -8.90 13.09 10.36
C VAL A 182 -8.18 11.81 10.76
N MET A 183 -7.73 10.98 9.78
CA MET A 183 -6.96 9.74 10.00
C MET A 183 -5.50 10.00 10.37
N LYS A 184 -5.00 11.24 10.24
CA LYS A 184 -3.64 11.58 10.68
C LYS A 184 -3.53 11.44 12.20
N PRO A 185 -2.40 10.99 12.74
CA PRO A 185 -1.10 10.77 12.09
C PRO A 185 -0.85 9.37 11.54
N PHE A 186 -1.82 8.43 11.64
CA PHE A 186 -1.62 7.03 11.25
C PHE A 186 -1.59 6.82 9.73
N PHE A 187 -2.38 7.60 9.01
CA PHE A 187 -2.41 7.60 7.54
C PHE A 187 -2.18 9.00 7.02
N LYS A 188 -1.44 9.11 5.92
CA LYS A 188 -1.13 10.37 5.26
C LYS A 188 -2.39 11.10 4.79
N ASP A 189 -3.32 10.35 4.19
CA ASP A 189 -4.53 10.85 3.56
C ASP A 189 -5.66 9.81 3.60
N HIS A 190 -6.86 10.26 3.22
CA HIS A 190 -8.07 9.43 3.18
C HIS A 190 -7.98 8.31 2.13
N THR A 191 -7.22 8.49 1.05
CA THR A 191 -7.09 7.48 -0.02
C THR A 191 -6.30 6.27 0.45
N SER A 192 -5.16 6.47 1.09
CA SER A 192 -4.36 5.40 1.69
C SER A 192 -5.12 4.68 2.81
N TYR A 193 -5.82 5.44 3.67
CA TYR A 193 -6.69 4.89 4.70
C TYR A 193 -7.81 4.03 4.11
N GLY A 194 -8.59 4.57 3.16
CA GLY A 194 -9.68 3.84 2.50
C GLY A 194 -9.21 2.61 1.74
N ALA A 195 -8.05 2.66 1.09
CA ALA A 195 -7.46 1.51 0.38
C ALA A 195 -7.12 0.36 1.34
N VAL A 196 -6.52 0.65 2.49
CA VAL A 196 -6.21 -0.38 3.50
C VAL A 196 -7.48 -1.00 4.07
N LEU A 197 -8.51 -0.20 4.36
CA LEU A 197 -9.80 -0.73 4.83
C LEU A 197 -10.47 -1.63 3.79
N ALA A 198 -10.50 -1.19 2.52
CA ALA A 198 -11.06 -1.97 1.43
C ALA A 198 -10.30 -3.28 1.19
N MET A 199 -8.98 -3.30 1.38
CA MET A 199 -8.17 -4.51 1.26
C MET A 199 -8.41 -5.50 2.41
N LEU A 200 -8.66 -5.02 3.62
CA LEU A 200 -8.89 -5.88 4.79
C LEU A 200 -10.34 -6.37 4.90
N LEU A 201 -11.29 -5.69 4.31
CA LEU A 201 -12.72 -6.01 4.45
C LEU A 201 -13.10 -7.38 3.86
N PRO A 202 -12.72 -7.76 2.62
CA PRO A 202 -13.07 -9.07 2.07
C PRO A 202 -12.53 -10.26 2.87
N PRO A 203 -11.25 -10.30 3.29
CA PRO A 203 -10.77 -11.39 4.13
C PRO A 203 -11.41 -11.39 5.53
N ALA A 204 -11.77 -10.23 6.10
CA ALA A 204 -12.50 -10.16 7.36
C ALA A 204 -13.93 -10.76 7.22
N ILE A 205 -14.63 -10.46 6.12
CA ILE A 205 -15.93 -11.07 5.79
C ILE A 205 -15.80 -12.60 5.65
N ALA A 206 -14.77 -13.08 4.94
CA ALA A 206 -14.52 -14.51 4.81
C ALA A 206 -14.31 -15.19 6.18
N MET A 207 -13.70 -14.48 7.13
CA MET A 207 -13.52 -14.99 8.50
C MET A 207 -14.83 -15.13 9.25
N VAL A 208 -15.83 -14.28 9.03
CA VAL A 208 -17.17 -14.43 9.66
C VAL A 208 -17.83 -15.74 9.25
N TRP A 209 -17.68 -16.16 7.98
CA TRP A 209 -18.28 -17.40 7.47
C TRP A 209 -17.44 -18.65 7.75
N ARG A 210 -16.21 -18.49 8.21
CA ARG A 210 -15.37 -19.63 8.60
C ARG A 210 -15.96 -20.33 9.83
N LYS A 211 -15.80 -21.66 9.91
CA LYS A 211 -16.17 -22.42 11.12
C LYS A 211 -15.26 -21.98 12.28
N HIS A 212 -15.84 -21.33 13.26
CA HIS A 212 -15.17 -20.92 14.50
C HIS A 212 -15.45 -21.92 15.62
N LYS A 213 -14.47 -22.07 16.56
CA LYS A 213 -14.67 -22.90 17.75
C LYS A 213 -15.71 -22.31 18.70
N THR A 214 -15.88 -20.97 18.71
CA THR A 214 -16.78 -20.25 19.61
C THR A 214 -17.66 -19.26 18.85
N ALA A 215 -18.89 -19.05 19.31
CA ALA A 215 -19.78 -18.03 18.81
C ALA A 215 -19.19 -16.62 18.99
N LEU A 216 -18.49 -16.38 20.11
CA LEU A 216 -17.81 -15.11 20.40
C LEU A 216 -16.81 -14.74 19.29
N ALA A 217 -16.00 -15.69 18.81
CA ALA A 217 -15.05 -15.41 17.72
C ALA A 217 -15.75 -14.92 16.45
N ARG A 218 -16.90 -15.51 16.10
CA ARG A 218 -17.72 -15.08 14.96
C ARG A 218 -18.26 -13.66 15.14
N VAL A 219 -18.78 -13.37 16.34
CA VAL A 219 -19.28 -12.03 16.68
C VAL A 219 -18.18 -10.99 16.59
N LEU A 220 -16.97 -11.26 17.13
CA LEU A 220 -15.85 -10.33 17.06
C LEU A 220 -15.41 -10.04 15.62
N TRP A 221 -15.37 -11.07 14.75
CA TRP A 221 -15.11 -10.85 13.33
C TRP A 221 -16.21 -10.03 12.66
N GLY A 222 -17.48 -10.30 12.98
CA GLY A 222 -18.64 -9.54 12.49
C GLY A 222 -18.58 -8.06 12.91
N LEU A 223 -18.26 -7.78 14.17
CA LEU A 223 -18.06 -6.41 14.67
C LEU A 223 -16.90 -5.71 13.93
N GLY A 224 -15.80 -6.42 13.71
CA GLY A 224 -14.69 -5.91 12.92
C GLY A 224 -15.11 -5.53 11.48
N VAL A 225 -15.89 -6.38 10.81
CA VAL A 225 -16.44 -6.10 9.47
C VAL A 225 -17.31 -4.85 9.48
N VAL A 226 -18.24 -4.75 10.43
CA VAL A 226 -19.09 -3.54 10.55
C VAL A 226 -18.23 -2.29 10.75
N TRP A 227 -17.23 -2.36 11.64
CA TRP A 227 -16.38 -1.23 11.97
C TRP A 227 -15.54 -0.79 10.76
N LEU A 228 -14.92 -1.74 10.03
CA LEU A 228 -14.21 -1.45 8.78
C LEU A 228 -15.14 -0.85 7.72
N SER A 229 -16.38 -1.36 7.59
CA SER A 229 -17.36 -0.84 6.63
C SER A 229 -17.71 0.61 6.92
N VAL A 230 -18.00 0.95 8.19
CA VAL A 230 -18.25 2.32 8.62
C VAL A 230 -17.04 3.22 8.32
N GLY A 231 -15.82 2.78 8.67
CA GLY A 231 -14.59 3.52 8.35
C GLY A 231 -14.40 3.74 6.84
N THR A 232 -14.70 2.73 6.02
CA THR A 232 -14.60 2.81 4.55
C THR A 232 -15.58 3.83 3.97
N VAL A 233 -16.83 3.84 4.45
CA VAL A 233 -17.83 4.83 4.01
C VAL A 233 -17.39 6.23 4.41
N LEU A 234 -17.01 6.43 5.67
CA LEU A 234 -16.58 7.73 6.21
C LEU A 234 -15.21 8.20 5.71
N SER A 235 -14.47 7.35 4.99
CA SER A 235 -13.21 7.76 4.32
C SER A 235 -13.44 8.63 3.10
N TYR A 236 -14.66 8.68 2.56
CA TYR A 236 -15.01 9.37 1.31
C TYR A 236 -14.12 8.98 0.11
N THR A 237 -13.53 7.78 0.16
CA THR A 237 -12.61 7.28 -0.87
C THR A 237 -13.37 6.49 -1.93
N ARG A 238 -13.77 7.15 -3.03
CA ARG A 238 -14.52 6.53 -4.13
C ARG A 238 -13.82 5.30 -4.70
N ALA A 239 -12.50 5.35 -4.87
CA ALA A 239 -11.71 4.22 -5.36
C ALA A 239 -11.84 2.97 -4.46
N ALA A 240 -11.93 3.15 -3.12
CA ALA A 240 -12.16 2.04 -2.20
C ALA A 240 -13.54 1.39 -2.41
N TRP A 241 -14.58 2.18 -2.64
CA TRP A 241 -15.92 1.66 -2.89
C TRP A 241 -16.00 0.90 -4.22
N VAL A 242 -15.40 1.47 -5.28
CA VAL A 242 -15.32 0.81 -6.59
C VAL A 242 -14.54 -0.50 -6.51
N SER A 243 -13.43 -0.54 -5.75
CA SER A 243 -12.64 -1.76 -5.58
C SER A 243 -13.42 -2.85 -4.85
N LEU A 244 -14.22 -2.51 -3.83
CA LEU A 244 -15.09 -3.47 -3.15
C LEU A 244 -16.21 -3.99 -4.06
N ALA A 245 -16.81 -3.13 -4.89
CA ALA A 245 -17.78 -3.54 -5.89
C ALA A 245 -17.14 -4.51 -6.90
N ALA A 246 -15.93 -4.21 -7.37
CA ALA A 246 -15.17 -5.07 -8.28
C ALA A 246 -14.85 -6.44 -7.64
N VAL A 247 -14.43 -6.48 -6.37
CA VAL A 247 -14.21 -7.72 -5.63
C VAL A 247 -15.51 -8.53 -5.49
N GLY A 248 -16.63 -7.86 -5.18
CA GLY A 248 -17.95 -8.49 -5.12
C GLY A 248 -18.39 -9.08 -6.47
N ALA A 249 -18.18 -8.34 -7.55
CA ALA A 249 -18.47 -8.82 -8.91
C ALA A 249 -17.60 -10.02 -9.28
N LEU A 250 -16.30 -9.97 -9.01
CA LEU A 250 -15.38 -11.08 -9.24
C LEU A 250 -15.81 -12.33 -8.44
N TRP A 251 -16.14 -12.16 -7.18
CA TRP A 251 -16.65 -13.24 -6.34
C TRP A 251 -17.94 -13.85 -6.90
N ALA A 252 -18.88 -13.02 -7.37
CA ALA A 252 -20.12 -13.48 -8.01
C ALA A 252 -19.83 -14.26 -9.30
N VAL A 253 -18.94 -13.76 -10.17
CA VAL A 253 -18.49 -14.45 -11.40
C VAL A 253 -17.91 -15.82 -11.08
N MET A 254 -17.06 -15.92 -10.05
CA MET A 254 -16.49 -17.19 -9.61
C MET A 254 -17.56 -18.15 -9.07
N LYS A 255 -18.53 -17.65 -8.30
CA LYS A 255 -19.65 -18.43 -7.78
C LYS A 255 -20.59 -18.94 -8.85
N LEU A 256 -20.82 -18.17 -9.90
CA LEU A 256 -21.63 -18.54 -11.06
C LEU A 256 -20.92 -19.52 -12.01
N GLY A 257 -19.65 -19.87 -11.73
CA GLY A 257 -18.87 -20.78 -12.54
C GLY A 257 -18.48 -20.23 -13.93
N VAL A 258 -18.51 -18.90 -14.08
CA VAL A 258 -18.10 -18.25 -15.34
C VAL A 258 -16.59 -18.46 -15.53
N ARG A 259 -16.21 -18.91 -16.70
CA ARG A 259 -14.80 -19.15 -17.04
C ARG A 259 -14.03 -17.82 -17.05
N LEU A 260 -12.97 -17.72 -16.23
CA LEU A 260 -12.14 -16.49 -16.13
C LEU A 260 -11.40 -16.16 -17.44
N LYS A 261 -11.02 -17.17 -18.24
CA LYS A 261 -10.27 -16.96 -19.49
C LYS A 261 -10.98 -16.03 -20.49
N PRO A 262 -12.26 -16.26 -20.86
CA PRO A 262 -12.97 -15.34 -21.76
C PRO A 262 -13.21 -13.97 -21.13
N LEU A 263 -13.39 -13.89 -19.81
CA LEU A 263 -13.52 -12.61 -19.12
C LEU A 263 -12.23 -11.79 -19.20
N LEU A 264 -11.08 -12.42 -18.95
CA LEU A 264 -9.77 -11.79 -19.11
C LEU A 264 -9.52 -11.36 -20.55
N ALA A 265 -9.86 -12.20 -21.54
CA ALA A 265 -9.74 -11.86 -22.95
C ALA A 265 -10.61 -10.65 -23.30
N ALA A 266 -11.87 -10.62 -22.84
CA ALA A 266 -12.76 -9.47 -23.03
C ALA A 266 -12.22 -8.20 -22.37
N SER A 267 -11.64 -8.31 -21.15
CA SER A 267 -11.01 -7.18 -20.45
C SER A 267 -9.80 -6.64 -21.22
N VAL A 268 -8.95 -7.51 -21.77
CA VAL A 268 -7.81 -7.11 -22.60
C VAL A 268 -8.26 -6.38 -23.87
N VAL A 269 -9.31 -6.88 -24.54
CA VAL A 269 -9.89 -6.23 -25.73
C VAL A 269 -10.48 -4.86 -25.36
N ALA A 270 -11.21 -4.77 -24.26
CA ALA A 270 -11.78 -3.50 -23.78
C ALA A 270 -10.71 -2.46 -23.42
N LEU A 271 -9.64 -2.89 -22.71
CA LEU A 271 -8.51 -2.02 -22.36
C LEU A 271 -7.71 -1.61 -23.60
N GLY A 272 -7.54 -2.52 -24.57
CA GLY A 272 -6.89 -2.22 -25.85
C GLY A 272 -7.70 -1.20 -26.65
N GLY A 273 -9.02 -1.36 -26.71
CA GLY A 273 -9.92 -0.39 -27.35
C GLY A 273 -9.87 0.98 -26.67
N LEU A 274 -9.81 1.01 -25.34
CA LEU A 274 -9.67 2.24 -24.57
C LEU A 274 -8.31 2.94 -24.84
N ALA A 275 -7.23 2.16 -24.93
CA ALA A 275 -5.90 2.67 -25.25
C ALA A 275 -5.84 3.26 -26.67
N LEU A 276 -6.48 2.61 -27.65
CA LEU A 276 -6.53 3.11 -29.03
C LEU A 276 -7.40 4.36 -29.18
N SER A 277 -8.38 4.58 -28.29
CA SER A 277 -9.25 5.77 -28.29
C SER A 277 -8.77 6.85 -27.29
N TRP A 278 -7.56 6.73 -26.77
CA TRP A 278 -7.04 7.61 -25.71
C TRP A 278 -7.07 9.11 -26.10
N ASP A 279 -6.60 9.46 -27.29
CA ASP A 279 -6.56 10.85 -27.75
C ASP A 279 -7.97 11.43 -27.91
N ALA A 280 -8.91 10.65 -28.44
CA ALA A 280 -10.32 11.04 -28.55
C ALA A 280 -10.97 11.23 -27.17
N LEU A 281 -10.61 10.38 -26.21
CA LEU A 281 -11.07 10.48 -24.83
C LEU A 281 -10.54 11.75 -24.16
N VAL A 282 -9.27 12.04 -24.29
CA VAL A 282 -8.62 13.24 -23.73
C VAL A 282 -9.29 14.52 -24.29
N VAL A 283 -9.49 14.62 -25.61
CA VAL A 283 -10.17 15.76 -26.25
C VAL A 283 -11.60 15.93 -25.74
N GLN A 284 -12.32 14.85 -25.48
CA GLN A 284 -13.67 14.89 -24.93
C GLN A 284 -13.69 15.33 -23.45
N LEU A 285 -12.66 14.98 -22.70
CA LEU A 285 -12.46 15.34 -21.30
C LEU A 285 -12.08 16.82 -21.12
N GLU A 286 -11.32 17.41 -22.06
CA GLU A 286 -10.92 18.81 -22.06
C GLU A 286 -12.11 19.79 -22.17
N ARG A 287 -13.23 19.35 -22.73
CA ARG A 287 -14.40 20.20 -22.98
C ARG A 287 -15.32 20.40 -21.78
N ASN A 288 -15.07 19.75 -20.65
CA ASN A 288 -16.04 19.67 -19.56
C ASN A 288 -15.40 20.02 -18.20
N ASN A 289 -15.35 21.32 -17.86
CA ASN A 289 -14.81 21.84 -16.59
C ASN A 289 -15.94 22.21 -15.62
N GLN A 290 -16.37 21.29 -14.75
CA GLN A 290 -17.25 21.59 -13.61
C GLN A 290 -16.78 20.95 -12.31
N ASP A 291 -16.91 21.68 -11.20
CA ASP A 291 -16.47 21.27 -9.86
C ASP A 291 -17.35 20.15 -9.26
N SER A 292 -16.73 19.27 -8.45
CA SER A 292 -17.44 18.22 -7.72
C SER A 292 -18.29 18.81 -6.58
N SER A 293 -19.55 18.41 -6.48
CA SER A 293 -20.51 18.87 -5.48
C SER A 293 -20.49 18.04 -4.19
N ASP A 294 -21.10 18.58 -3.12
CA ASP A 294 -21.10 18.00 -1.75
C ASP A 294 -22.16 16.93 -1.48
N ASN A 295 -23.03 16.58 -2.44
CA ASN A 295 -24.12 15.61 -2.25
C ASN A 295 -23.71 14.17 -2.58
N PHE A 296 -24.12 13.21 -1.71
CA PHE A 296 -23.82 11.78 -1.83
C PHE A 296 -24.31 11.15 -3.16
N THR A 297 -25.49 11.56 -3.63
CA THR A 297 -26.04 11.09 -4.92
C THR A 297 -25.17 11.55 -6.09
N GLN A 298 -24.65 12.76 -6.03
CA GLN A 298 -23.72 13.32 -7.01
C GLN A 298 -22.32 12.68 -6.92
N HIS A 299 -21.97 12.05 -5.77
CA HIS A 299 -20.77 11.21 -5.67
C HIS A 299 -20.87 9.94 -6.50
N ILE A 300 -22.04 9.32 -6.58
CA ILE A 300 -22.26 8.14 -7.45
C ILE A 300 -22.22 8.57 -8.92
N GLU A 301 -22.85 9.69 -9.26
CA GLU A 301 -22.80 10.26 -10.62
C GLU A 301 -21.38 10.69 -11.01
N SER A 302 -20.60 11.24 -10.08
CA SER A 302 -19.20 11.65 -10.33
C SER A 302 -18.22 10.50 -10.45
N ILE A 303 -18.58 9.27 -10.06
CA ILE A 303 -17.79 8.06 -10.35
C ILE A 303 -17.76 7.79 -11.87
N SER A 304 -18.87 8.08 -12.56
CA SER A 304 -18.98 7.97 -14.02
C SER A 304 -18.46 9.19 -14.77
N ASN A 305 -18.29 10.32 -14.09
CA ASN A 305 -17.92 11.59 -14.68
C ASN A 305 -16.40 11.83 -14.56
N VAL A 306 -15.64 11.20 -15.45
CA VAL A 306 -14.16 11.26 -15.47
C VAL A 306 -13.67 12.69 -15.75
N SER A 307 -14.46 13.52 -16.41
CA SER A 307 -14.08 14.83 -16.96
C SER A 307 -14.24 16.03 -16.02
N THR A 308 -15.00 15.89 -14.94
CA THR A 308 -15.35 17.05 -14.09
C THR A 308 -14.66 17.06 -12.74
N ASP A 309 -13.91 16.02 -12.40
CA ASP A 309 -13.23 15.89 -11.11
C ASP A 309 -11.73 16.12 -11.26
N ASP A 310 -11.21 17.20 -10.66
CA ASP A 310 -9.78 17.52 -10.59
C ASP A 310 -8.92 16.30 -10.23
N SER A 311 -9.43 15.40 -9.37
CA SER A 311 -8.73 14.18 -8.97
C SER A 311 -8.58 13.16 -10.10
N ASN A 312 -9.57 13.01 -10.96
CA ASN A 312 -9.50 12.10 -12.11
C ASN A 312 -8.61 12.69 -13.21
N LEU A 313 -8.75 13.97 -13.49
CA LEU A 313 -7.93 14.67 -14.47
C LEU A 313 -6.44 14.68 -14.05
N GLU A 314 -6.17 14.84 -12.75
CA GLU A 314 -4.80 14.75 -12.21
C GLU A 314 -4.20 13.34 -12.39
N ARG A 315 -4.99 12.27 -12.28
CA ARG A 315 -4.51 10.92 -12.59
C ARG A 315 -4.13 10.77 -14.07
N LEU A 316 -4.96 11.30 -14.96
CA LEU A 316 -4.66 11.30 -16.41
C LEU A 316 -3.39 12.09 -16.71
N ASN A 317 -3.22 13.28 -16.11
CA ASN A 317 -2.00 14.06 -16.19
C ASN A 317 -0.77 13.24 -15.78
N ARG A 318 -0.84 12.55 -14.63
CA ARG A 318 0.26 11.70 -14.14
C ARG A 318 0.53 10.48 -15.00
N TRP A 319 -0.49 9.88 -15.58
CA TRP A 319 -0.34 8.75 -16.50
C TRP A 319 0.31 9.19 -17.80
N SER A 320 -0.11 10.33 -18.34
CA SER A 320 0.52 10.95 -19.51
C SER A 320 2.01 11.26 -19.25
N CYS A 321 2.33 11.86 -18.09
CA CYS A 321 3.71 12.08 -17.68
C CYS A 321 4.53 10.77 -17.61
N ALA A 322 3.94 9.71 -17.03
CA ALA A 322 4.64 8.43 -16.91
C ALA A 322 4.95 7.80 -18.29
N LEU A 323 4.03 7.93 -19.24
CA LEU A 323 4.25 7.47 -20.61
C LEU A 323 5.32 8.30 -21.33
N ALA A 324 5.28 9.62 -21.22
CA ALA A 324 6.29 10.51 -21.80
C ALA A 324 7.69 10.27 -21.18
N MET A 325 7.76 10.06 -19.86
CA MET A 325 9.00 9.65 -19.18
C MET A 325 9.55 8.32 -19.70
N PHE A 326 8.64 7.35 -19.96
CA PHE A 326 9.02 6.06 -20.54
C PHE A 326 9.53 6.22 -21.97
N GLU A 327 8.89 7.02 -22.81
CA GLU A 327 9.33 7.28 -24.20
C GLU A 327 10.76 7.83 -24.24
N GLU A 328 11.15 8.68 -23.28
CA GLU A 328 12.49 9.22 -23.19
C GLU A 328 13.53 8.20 -22.72
N ARG A 329 13.16 7.31 -21.76
CA ARG A 329 14.06 6.29 -21.20
C ARG A 329 13.43 4.89 -21.18
N PRO A 330 13.17 4.26 -22.32
CA PRO A 330 12.31 3.07 -22.40
C PRO A 330 12.93 1.81 -21.76
N PHE A 331 14.24 1.68 -21.72
CA PHE A 331 14.90 0.49 -21.20
C PHE A 331 15.20 0.58 -19.70
N TRP A 332 15.90 1.62 -19.28
CA TRP A 332 16.37 1.78 -17.90
C TRP A 332 15.39 2.52 -17.00
N GLY A 333 14.54 3.37 -17.56
CA GLY A 333 13.74 4.33 -16.81
C GLY A 333 14.58 5.43 -16.15
N TRP A 334 13.99 6.13 -15.23
CA TRP A 334 14.58 7.27 -14.51
C TRP A 334 15.21 6.88 -13.17
N GLY A 335 14.96 5.67 -12.69
CA GLY A 335 15.43 5.13 -11.42
C GLY A 335 14.26 4.95 -10.42
N PRO A 336 14.33 3.94 -9.52
CA PRO A 336 13.30 3.66 -8.55
C PRO A 336 13.05 4.85 -7.59
N GLY A 337 11.79 5.24 -7.41
CA GLY A 337 11.37 6.32 -6.52
C GLY A 337 11.61 7.72 -7.05
N THR A 338 12.07 7.88 -8.30
CA THR A 338 12.44 9.18 -8.90
C THR A 338 11.26 9.89 -9.56
N TYR A 339 10.15 9.23 -9.83
CA TYR A 339 9.01 9.80 -10.52
C TYR A 339 8.61 11.17 -9.97
N GLN A 340 8.50 11.31 -8.64
CA GLN A 340 8.09 12.54 -7.96
C GLN A 340 9.04 13.73 -8.21
N PHE A 341 10.27 13.49 -8.63
CA PHE A 341 11.28 14.53 -8.91
C PHE A 341 11.32 14.91 -10.37
N GLU A 342 10.95 13.97 -11.26
CA GLU A 342 11.18 14.09 -12.70
C GLU A 342 9.92 14.36 -13.52
N TYR A 343 8.72 14.06 -13.02
CA TYR A 343 7.48 14.12 -13.81
C TYR A 343 7.04 15.55 -14.17
N ALA A 344 7.44 16.56 -13.40
CA ALA A 344 6.92 17.93 -13.54
C ALA A 344 7.14 18.55 -14.94
N PRO A 345 8.28 18.38 -15.64
CA PRO A 345 8.48 18.86 -17.00
C PRO A 345 7.58 18.19 -18.05
N PHE A 346 7.09 16.99 -17.77
CA PHE A 346 6.24 16.21 -18.68
C PHE A 346 4.75 16.51 -18.57
N GLN A 347 4.36 17.41 -17.65
CA GLN A 347 2.96 17.83 -17.52
C GLN A 347 2.53 18.66 -18.73
N THR A 348 1.40 18.29 -19.32
CA THR A 348 0.77 19.08 -20.39
C THR A 348 -0.16 20.12 -19.79
N SER A 349 -0.20 21.33 -20.38
CA SER A 349 -1.07 22.43 -19.92
C SER A 349 -2.55 22.06 -19.93
N THR A 350 -2.96 21.18 -20.84
CA THR A 350 -4.36 20.73 -21.03
C THR A 350 -4.86 19.81 -19.91
N LEU A 351 -3.96 18.98 -19.31
CA LEU A 351 -4.31 18.03 -18.26
C LEU A 351 -3.99 18.54 -16.84
N ARG A 352 -3.35 19.70 -16.75
CA ARG A 352 -2.95 20.29 -15.48
C ARG A 352 -4.14 20.85 -14.73
N THR A 353 -4.25 20.51 -13.44
CA THR A 353 -5.33 20.93 -12.56
C THR A 353 -4.82 21.82 -11.42
N ARG A 354 -5.74 22.35 -10.59
CA ARG A 354 -5.39 23.12 -9.39
C ARG A 354 -4.61 22.31 -8.34
N ILE A 355 -4.77 20.99 -8.35
CA ILE A 355 -4.10 20.06 -7.43
C ILE A 355 -2.83 19.46 -8.01
N SER A 356 -2.47 19.82 -9.24
CA SER A 356 -1.21 19.39 -9.87
C SER A 356 -0.03 19.99 -9.12
N THR A 357 0.93 19.12 -8.79
CA THR A 357 2.14 19.50 -8.06
C THR A 357 3.30 19.74 -9.04
N ASN A 358 4.23 20.63 -8.62
CA ASN A 358 5.45 20.90 -9.36
C ASN A 358 6.61 20.33 -8.59
N ASN A 359 7.67 19.91 -8.80
CA ASN A 359 8.88 19.54 -8.06
C ASN A 359 8.67 18.78 -6.75
N ALA A 360 9.03 17.52 -6.70
CA ALA A 360 9.26 16.72 -5.49
C ALA A 360 8.10 16.66 -4.45
N ASP A 361 6.96 17.24 -4.76
CA ASP A 361 5.80 17.34 -3.86
C ASP A 361 5.02 16.02 -3.74
N LEU A 362 5.73 14.91 -3.47
CA LEU A 362 5.14 13.60 -3.18
C LEU A 362 4.25 13.04 -4.31
N GLY A 363 4.40 13.53 -5.53
CA GLY A 363 3.68 13.05 -6.71
C GLY A 363 4.13 11.64 -7.08
N ASN A 364 3.18 10.74 -7.30
CA ASN A 364 3.46 9.43 -7.89
C ASN A 364 2.57 9.22 -9.13
N ALA A 365 2.84 8.20 -9.92
CA ALA A 365 2.07 7.90 -11.13
C ALA A 365 0.64 7.41 -10.84
N HIS A 366 0.25 7.20 -9.58
CA HIS A 366 -1.01 6.59 -9.18
C HIS A 366 -1.36 5.30 -9.95
N SER A 367 -0.35 4.56 -10.36
CA SER A 367 -0.47 3.30 -11.08
C SER A 367 0.71 2.39 -10.77
N GLU A 368 0.41 1.17 -10.34
CA GLU A 368 1.40 0.13 -10.07
C GLU A 368 2.00 -0.46 -11.37
N TYR A 369 1.50 -0.06 -12.54
CA TYR A 369 2.01 -0.44 -13.84
C TYR A 369 2.88 0.67 -14.45
N LEU A 370 2.34 1.89 -14.48
CA LEU A 370 2.99 3.04 -15.11
C LEU A 370 4.13 3.61 -14.26
N GLY A 371 4.05 3.49 -12.92
CA GLY A 371 5.15 3.85 -12.04
C GLY A 371 6.44 3.06 -12.35
N PRO A 372 6.42 1.73 -12.25
CA PRO A 372 7.56 0.89 -12.66
C PRO A 372 7.98 1.06 -14.13
N LEU A 373 7.03 1.35 -15.04
CA LEU A 373 7.34 1.63 -16.44
C LEU A 373 8.19 2.89 -16.59
N ALA A 374 7.83 3.98 -15.94
CA ALA A 374 8.57 5.23 -15.97
C ALA A 374 9.92 5.14 -15.23
N GLU A 375 9.93 4.48 -14.06
CA GLU A 375 11.09 4.43 -13.17
C GLU A 375 12.11 3.35 -13.53
N GLN A 376 11.67 2.21 -14.09
CA GLN A 376 12.50 1.02 -14.34
C GLN A 376 12.41 0.52 -15.79
N GLY A 377 11.75 1.29 -16.65
CA GLY A 377 11.56 0.95 -18.07
C GLY A 377 10.66 -0.26 -18.30
N ILE A 378 10.71 -0.81 -19.50
CA ILE A 378 9.85 -1.92 -19.93
C ILE A 378 10.01 -3.17 -19.05
N LEU A 379 11.24 -3.47 -18.56
CA LEU A 379 11.47 -4.63 -17.70
C LEU A 379 10.87 -4.45 -16.32
N GLY A 380 10.72 -3.22 -15.81
CA GLY A 380 9.97 -2.91 -14.60
C GLY A 380 8.49 -3.26 -14.74
N LEU A 381 7.86 -2.88 -15.85
CA LEU A 381 6.48 -3.27 -16.16
C LEU A 381 6.34 -4.79 -16.31
N LEU A 382 7.26 -5.43 -17.06
CA LEU A 382 7.23 -6.88 -17.24
C LEU A 382 7.39 -7.66 -15.93
N ALA A 383 8.16 -7.15 -14.97
CA ALA A 383 8.25 -7.75 -13.64
C ALA A 383 6.91 -7.71 -12.90
N VAL A 384 6.16 -6.60 -12.97
CA VAL A 384 4.82 -6.49 -12.38
C VAL A 384 3.83 -7.44 -13.06
N LEU A 385 3.79 -7.45 -14.39
CA LEU A 385 2.91 -8.33 -15.15
C LEU A 385 3.26 -9.81 -14.92
N GLY A 386 4.55 -10.13 -14.86
CA GLY A 386 5.05 -11.47 -14.52
C GLY A 386 4.62 -11.91 -13.12
N LEU A 387 4.63 -10.99 -12.14
CA LEU A 387 4.15 -11.28 -10.79
C LEU A 387 2.64 -11.59 -10.80
N LEU A 388 1.85 -10.82 -11.50
CA LEU A 388 0.41 -11.10 -11.66
C LEU A 388 0.19 -12.46 -12.33
N ALA A 389 0.88 -12.74 -13.42
CA ALA A 389 0.76 -14.02 -14.12
C ALA A 389 1.15 -15.20 -13.21
N ALA A 390 2.25 -15.07 -12.46
CA ALA A 390 2.73 -16.12 -11.55
C ALA A 390 1.81 -16.33 -10.32
N THR A 391 1.01 -15.32 -9.93
CA THR A 391 0.04 -15.45 -8.84
C THR A 391 -1.30 -16.03 -9.28
N LEU A 392 -1.63 -15.96 -10.58
CA LEU A 392 -2.86 -16.49 -11.15
C LEU A 392 -2.70 -17.94 -11.68
N HIS A 393 -1.47 -18.44 -11.74
CA HIS A 393 -1.15 -19.82 -12.15
C HIS A 393 -1.18 -20.75 -10.94
#